data_62506c5cbb8e6d911b383bdedaaef278
#
_entry.id   62506c5cbb8e6d911b383bdedaaef278
#
_cell.length_a   1.000
_cell.length_b   1.000
_cell.length_c   1.000
_cell.angle_alpha   90.00
_cell.angle_beta   90.00
_cell.angle_gamma   90.00
#
_symmetry.space_group_name_H-M   'P 1'
#
loop_
_entity.id
_entity.type
_entity.pdbx_description
1 polymer ?
#
loop_
_entity_poly.entity_id
_entity_poly.type
_entity_poly.pdbx_seq_one_letter_code
_entity_poly.pdbx_strand_id
1 'polypeptide(L)'
;MTTLITQKSVADSNWVNPKGAAKILGISTRTLKLYRKRHWTLGIHFQYLNSRTIRYHEGLLRDWFANISEPQTHQRAIENYLASLLSNQQKKRSRKSI
;
A
#
# COMPACT_ATOMS: atom_id res chain seq x y z
N MET A 1 -14.89 -19.88 2.02
CA MET A 1 -14.32 -19.66 2.60
C MET A 1 -13.11 -19.13 2.28
N THR A 2 -12.39 -19.63 1.72
CA THR A 2 -11.21 -19.15 1.39
C THR A 2 -11.27 -17.93 0.63
N THR A 3 -12.28 -17.72 -0.04
CA THR A 3 -12.35 -16.58 -0.82
C THR A 3 -12.13 -15.38 -0.05
N LEU A 4 -12.41 -15.43 1.15
CA LEU A 4 -12.25 -14.32 1.92
C LEU A 4 -10.96 -13.75 1.81
N ILE A 5 -10.01 -14.49 1.70
CA ILE A 5 -8.75 -14.05 1.61
C ILE A 5 -8.52 -13.04 0.61
N THR A 6 -9.11 -13.20 -0.48
CA THR A 6 -8.84 -12.27 -1.51
C THR A 6 -9.25 -10.92 -1.15
N GLN A 7 -10.10 -10.82 -0.26
CA GLN A 7 -10.58 -9.56 0.05
C GLN A 7 -9.62 -8.73 0.74
N LYS A 8 -8.63 -9.27 1.23
CA LYS A 8 -7.75 -8.53 1.93
C LYS A 8 -7.21 -7.52 1.12
N SER A 9 -6.77 -7.80 0.11
CA SER A 9 -6.22 -6.87 -0.75
C SER A 9 -5.74 -5.56 -0.19
N VAL A 10 -5.93 -4.56 -0.91
CA VAL A 10 -5.38 -3.28 -0.64
C VAL A 10 -5.93 -2.61 0.57
N ALA A 11 -7.15 -2.84 0.85
CA ALA A 11 -7.80 -2.17 1.94
C ALA A 11 -7.17 -2.49 3.28
N ASP A 12 -6.55 -3.64 3.40
CA ASP A 12 -5.96 -4.01 4.65
C ASP A 12 -4.56 -3.42 4.68
N SER A 13 -4.28 -2.61 5.63
CA SER A 13 -3.00 -1.99 5.72
C SER A 13 -1.98 -2.92 6.31
N ASN A 14 -1.30 -3.63 5.48
CA ASN A 14 -0.25 -4.50 5.91
C ASN A 14 1.06 -3.87 5.44
N TRP A 15 1.85 -3.38 6.38
CA TRP A 15 3.08 -2.67 6.05
C TRP A 15 4.30 -3.56 6.32
N VAL A 16 5.17 -3.66 5.34
CA VAL A 16 6.33 -4.54 5.42
C VAL A 16 7.63 -3.75 5.34
N ASN A 17 8.71 -4.32 5.83
CA ASN A 17 10.01 -3.66 5.80
C ASN A 17 10.60 -3.77 4.40
N PRO A 18 11.69 -3.08 4.10
CA PRO A 18 12.26 -3.10 2.76
C PRO A 18 12.59 -4.50 2.25
N LYS A 19 13.09 -5.37 3.12
CA LYS A 19 13.43 -6.70 2.68
C LYS A 19 12.16 -7.45 2.28
N GLY A 20 11.10 -7.27 3.04
CA GLY A 20 9.82 -7.91 2.73
C GLY A 20 9.25 -7.37 1.42
N ALA A 21 9.35 -6.07 1.21
CA ALA A 21 8.84 -5.48 -0.01
C ALA A 21 9.63 -5.97 -1.22
N ALA A 22 10.95 -6.05 -1.10
CA ALA A 22 11.79 -6.51 -2.18
C ALA A 22 11.47 -7.95 -2.50
N LYS A 23 11.20 -8.75 -1.48
CA LYS A 23 10.88 -10.14 -1.68
C LYS A 23 9.56 -10.30 -2.41
N ILE A 24 8.57 -9.50 -2.08
CA ILE A 24 7.28 -9.55 -2.73
C ILE A 24 7.44 -9.31 -4.22
N LEU A 25 8.27 -8.36 -4.60
CA LEU A 25 8.46 -8.03 -5.99
C LEU A 25 9.57 -8.81 -6.68
N GLY A 26 10.32 -9.59 -5.92
CA GLY A 26 11.42 -10.37 -6.50
C GLY A 26 12.58 -9.53 -6.97
N ILE A 27 12.87 -8.44 -6.26
CA ILE A 27 13.96 -7.54 -6.66
C ILE A 27 14.88 -7.29 -5.47
N SER A 28 16.00 -6.64 -5.70
CA SER A 28 16.93 -6.33 -4.63
C SER A 28 16.43 -5.08 -3.90
N THR A 29 16.92 -4.86 -2.70
CA THR A 29 16.52 -3.66 -1.95
C THR A 29 17.06 -2.41 -2.64
N ARG A 30 18.14 -2.54 -3.41
CA ARG A 30 18.69 -1.42 -4.13
C ARG A 30 17.72 -1.01 -5.24
N THR A 31 17.18 -1.98 -5.96
CA THR A 31 16.23 -1.71 -7.02
C THR A 31 14.94 -1.18 -6.42
N LEU A 32 14.56 -1.69 -5.26
CA LEU A 32 13.37 -1.23 -4.58
C LEU A 32 13.48 0.27 -4.30
N LYS A 33 14.66 0.71 -3.88
CA LYS A 33 14.87 2.12 -3.59
C LYS A 33 14.71 2.97 -4.83
N LEU A 34 15.18 2.48 -5.97
CA LEU A 34 15.05 3.21 -7.21
C LEU A 34 13.58 3.33 -7.60
N TYR A 35 12.82 2.26 -7.47
CA TYR A 35 11.42 2.27 -7.83
C TYR A 35 10.64 3.20 -6.89
N ARG A 36 11.03 3.22 -5.62
CA ARG A 36 10.37 4.11 -4.67
C ARG A 36 10.47 5.55 -5.14
N LYS A 37 11.62 5.93 -5.62
CA LYS A 37 11.81 7.30 -6.07
C LYS A 37 11.12 7.60 -7.38
N ARG A 38 11.04 6.63 -8.24
CA ARG A 38 10.46 6.85 -9.56
C ARG A 38 8.99 6.61 -9.71
N HIS A 39 8.47 5.65 -9.03
CA HIS A 39 7.10 5.21 -9.26
C HIS A 39 6.14 5.31 -8.09
N TRP A 40 6.64 5.31 -6.89
CA TRP A 40 5.76 5.20 -5.74
C TRP A 40 5.63 6.51 -4.98
N THR A 41 4.49 6.68 -4.29
CA THR A 41 4.16 7.92 -3.61
C THR A 41 4.20 7.78 -2.11
N LEU A 42 4.85 8.72 -1.46
CA LEU A 42 4.94 8.73 -0.01
C LEU A 42 3.54 8.88 0.56
N GLY A 43 3.25 8.14 1.57
CA GLY A 43 1.94 8.17 2.20
C GLY A 43 0.95 7.20 1.57
N ILE A 44 1.28 6.66 0.43
CA ILE A 44 0.42 5.72 -0.26
C ILE A 44 1.13 4.38 -0.37
N HIS A 45 2.19 4.32 -1.15
CA HIS A 45 2.92 3.07 -1.34
C HIS A 45 3.94 2.82 -0.23
N PHE A 46 4.41 3.86 0.42
CA PHE A 46 5.39 3.70 1.48
C PHE A 46 5.26 4.83 2.49
N GLN A 47 5.81 4.61 3.68
CA GLN A 47 5.70 5.57 4.76
C GLN A 47 6.93 5.46 5.63
N TYR A 48 7.31 6.54 6.30
CA TYR A 48 8.44 6.52 7.21
C TYR A 48 7.93 6.41 8.65
N LEU A 49 8.57 5.52 9.42
CA LEU A 49 8.25 5.43 10.83
C LEU A 49 9.08 6.47 11.54
N ASN A 50 10.29 6.72 11.00
CA ASN A 50 11.16 7.78 11.51
C ASN A 50 12.14 8.08 10.39
N SER A 51 13.12 8.93 10.60
CA SER A 51 13.99 9.36 9.54
C SER A 51 14.78 8.24 8.86
N ARG A 52 14.92 7.10 9.50
CA ARG A 52 15.66 6.01 8.91
C ARG A 52 14.88 4.77 8.61
N THR A 53 13.69 4.63 9.17
CA THR A 53 12.92 3.42 9.05
C THR A 53 11.73 3.59 8.13
N ILE A 54 11.69 2.82 7.07
CA ILE A 54 10.63 2.95 6.10
C ILE A 54 9.82 1.66 6.00
N ARG A 55 8.56 1.79 5.70
CA ARG A 55 7.68 0.64 5.53
C ARG A 55 6.92 0.78 4.22
N TYR A 56 6.61 -0.34 3.60
CA TYR A 56 5.91 -0.34 2.30
C TYR A 56 4.56 -1.02 2.43
N HIS A 57 3.59 -0.51 1.72
CA HIS A 57 2.23 -1.07 1.77
C HIS A 57 2.19 -2.29 0.88
N GLU A 58 2.11 -3.45 1.48
CA GLU A 58 2.15 -4.70 0.74
C GLU A 58 1.08 -4.80 -0.34
N GLY A 59 -0.15 -4.51 -0.01
CA GLY A 59 -1.24 -4.62 -0.96
C GLY A 59 -1.07 -3.72 -2.18
N LEU A 60 -0.65 -2.48 -1.96
CA LEU A 60 -0.47 -1.57 -3.07
C LEU A 60 0.72 -1.93 -3.94
N LEU A 61 1.78 -2.48 -3.34
CA LEU A 61 2.91 -2.92 -4.15
C LEU A 61 2.53 -4.11 -5.00
N ARG A 62 1.77 -5.04 -4.45
CA ARG A 62 1.35 -6.20 -5.22
C ARG A 62 0.43 -5.78 -6.34
N ASP A 63 -0.46 -4.85 -6.07
CA ASP A 63 -1.39 -4.38 -7.08
C ASP A 63 -0.65 -3.62 -8.18
N TRP A 64 0.35 -2.81 -7.80
CA TRP A 64 1.15 -2.07 -8.75
C TRP A 64 1.84 -3.03 -9.71
N PHE A 65 2.43 -4.08 -9.17
CA PHE A 65 3.15 -5.04 -9.99
C PHE A 65 2.20 -5.83 -10.88
N ALA A 66 1.09 -6.25 -10.34
CA ALA A 66 0.13 -7.04 -11.11
C ALA A 66 -0.46 -6.25 -12.28
N ASN A 67 -0.55 -4.94 -12.13
CA ASN A 67 -1.11 -4.09 -13.16
C ASN A 67 -0.10 -3.16 -13.78
N ILE A 68 1.12 -3.60 -13.88
CA ILE A 68 2.19 -2.74 -14.34
C ILE A 68 1.97 -2.26 -15.77
N SER A 69 1.28 -3.01 -16.57
CA SER A 69 0.98 -2.58 -17.93
C SER A 69 -0.36 -1.86 -18.01
N GLU A 70 -1.07 -1.72 -16.90
CA GLU A 70 -2.33 -1.02 -16.88
C GLU A 70 -2.39 -0.09 -15.70
N PRO A 71 -1.70 1.01 -15.77
CA PRO A 71 -1.61 1.94 -14.64
C PRO A 71 -2.95 2.45 -14.15
N GLN A 72 -3.95 2.49 -15.02
CA GLN A 72 -5.24 2.98 -14.61
C GLN A 72 -5.89 2.07 -13.61
N THR A 73 -5.66 0.77 -13.73
CA THR A 73 -6.23 -0.18 -12.79
C THR A 73 -5.60 0.02 -11.42
N HIS A 74 -4.29 0.27 -11.41
CA HIS A 74 -3.62 0.52 -10.13
C HIS A 74 -4.11 1.83 -9.53
N GLN A 75 -4.36 2.83 -10.35
CA GLN A 75 -4.85 4.11 -9.87
C GLN A 75 -6.20 3.93 -9.16
N ARG A 76 -7.04 3.04 -9.64
CA ARG A 76 -8.30 2.79 -9.00
C ARG A 76 -8.09 2.15 -7.65
N ALA A 77 -7.11 1.26 -7.53
CA ALA A 77 -6.81 0.62 -6.26
C ALA A 77 -6.37 1.66 -5.24
N ILE A 78 -5.58 2.64 -5.68
CA ILE A 78 -5.12 3.71 -4.81
C ILE A 78 -6.33 4.54 -4.36
N GLU A 79 -7.22 4.86 -5.26
CA GLU A 79 -8.39 5.65 -4.91
C GLU A 79 -9.29 4.92 -3.93
N ASN A 80 -9.45 3.62 -4.11
CA ASN A 80 -10.26 2.84 -3.20
C ASN A 80 -9.61 2.78 -1.82
N TYR A 81 -8.30 2.68 -1.78
CA TYR A 81 -7.58 2.65 -0.52
C TYR A 81 -7.75 3.98 0.22
N LEU A 82 -7.59 5.08 -0.48
CA LEU A 82 -7.75 6.39 0.12
C LEU A 82 -9.17 6.63 0.62
N ALA A 83 -10.14 6.18 -0.14
CA ALA A 83 -11.52 6.31 0.26
C ALA A 83 -11.80 5.50 1.52
N SER A 84 -11.17 4.35 1.61
CA SER A 84 -11.33 3.51 2.77
C SER A 84 -10.76 4.19 4.02
N LEU A 85 -9.65 4.89 3.89
CA LEU A 85 -9.07 5.61 5.01
C LEU A 85 -9.98 6.74 5.46
N LEU A 86 -10.57 7.44 4.54
CA LEU A 86 -11.45 8.54 4.88
C LEU A 86 -12.69 8.01 5.58
N SER A 87 -13.20 6.91 5.11
CA SER A 87 -14.37 6.32 5.72
C SER A 87 -14.08 5.94 7.15
N ASN A 88 -12.93 5.37 7.41
CA ASN A 88 -12.57 4.98 8.76
C ASN A 88 -12.39 6.21 9.65
N GLN A 89 -11.84 7.27 9.13
CA GLN A 89 -11.67 8.47 9.90
C GLN A 89 -13.01 9.09 10.25
N GLN A 90 -13.93 9.05 9.34
CA GLN A 90 -15.23 9.59 9.59
C GLN A 90 -15.95 8.80 10.66
N LYS A 91 -15.80 7.51 10.67
CA LYS A 91 -16.42 6.69 11.68
C LYS A 91 -15.86 7.05 13.04
N LYS A 92 -14.58 7.26 13.13
CA LYS A 92 -13.98 7.59 14.40
C LYS A 92 -14.51 8.91 14.89
N ARG A 93 -14.64 9.87 14.00
CA ARG A 93 -15.12 11.14 14.41
C ARG A 93 -16.52 11.04 14.92
N SER A 94 -17.34 10.28 14.27
CA SER A 94 -18.71 10.15 14.70
C SER A 94 -18.75 9.61 16.09
N ARG A 95 -17.95 8.63 16.40
CA ARG A 95 -17.99 8.10 17.73
C ARG A 95 -17.56 9.11 18.74
N LYS A 96 -16.60 9.91 18.44
CA LYS A 96 -16.14 10.88 19.37
C LYS A 96 -17.15 11.93 19.63
N SER A 97 -17.92 12.27 18.71
CA SER A 97 -18.84 13.35 18.89
C SER A 97 -19.97 12.96 19.82
N ILE A 98 -20.10 11.75 20.14
CA ILE A 98 -21.11 11.37 21.06
C ILE A 98 -20.65 11.60 22.47
#